data_dc2d02b55baa839e5b617a9ce727d471
#
_entry.id   dc2d02b55baa839e5b617a9ce727d471
#
_cell.length_a   1.000
_cell.length_b   1.000
_cell.length_c   1.000
_cell.angle_alpha   90.00
_cell.angle_beta   90.00
_cell.angle_gamma   90.00
#
_symmetry.space_group_name_H-M   'P 1'
#
loop_
_entity.id
_entity.type
_entity.pdbx_description
1 polymer ?
#
loop_
_entity_poly.entity_id
_entity_poly.type
_entity_poly.pdbx_seq_one_letter_code
_entity_poly.pdbx_strand_id
1 'polypeptide(L)'
;EGRRIVDPGEIKRINALAVPPAYIGVWICADPRGHLQATGRDARGRKQYRYHTRWREVRDASKYSRLREFGRALPKLRKQLEARLATPGFSRDKVMATVITLLDATLIRVGNTQYAKDNRSYGLTTLRSRHVEVSGSTIKFQFRGKSGVEHQISVKDRRLAGIIKRCLEIP
;
A
#
# COMPACT_ATOMS: atom_id res chain seq x y z
N GLU A 1 -6.29 37.38 2.29
CA GLU A 1 -7.15 36.18 2.42
C GLU A 1 -8.60 36.56 2.11
N GLY A 2 -9.36 35.69 1.43
CA GLY A 2 -10.78 35.89 1.09
C GLY A 2 -11.06 36.67 -0.20
N ARG A 3 -10.05 37.02 -0.99
CA ARG A 3 -10.26 37.68 -2.28
C ARG A 3 -10.73 36.65 -3.33
N ARG A 4 -11.77 37.06 -4.08
CA ARG A 4 -12.26 36.24 -5.21
C ARG A 4 -11.23 36.22 -6.34
N ILE A 5 -10.97 35.06 -6.89
CA ILE A 5 -10.13 34.91 -8.08
C ILE A 5 -10.95 35.38 -9.28
N VAL A 6 -10.42 36.35 -10.03
CA VAL A 6 -11.08 36.95 -11.19
C VAL A 6 -10.30 36.73 -12.50
N ASP A 7 -9.04 36.28 -12.42
CA ASP A 7 -8.23 36.00 -13.60
C ASP A 7 -8.80 34.82 -14.40
N PRO A 8 -9.17 35.01 -15.68
CA PRO A 8 -9.77 33.96 -16.49
C PRO A 8 -8.84 32.75 -16.71
N GLY A 9 -7.53 33.00 -16.79
CA GLY A 9 -6.54 31.94 -16.97
C GLY A 9 -6.47 31.02 -15.74
N GLU A 10 -6.45 31.62 -14.55
CA GLU A 10 -6.43 30.88 -13.30
C GLU A 10 -7.75 30.12 -13.06
N ILE A 11 -8.89 30.74 -13.37
CA ILE A 11 -10.19 30.05 -13.30
C ILE A 11 -10.21 28.83 -14.23
N LYS A 12 -9.73 28.98 -15.48
CA LYS A 12 -9.63 27.88 -16.45
C LYS A 12 -8.73 26.77 -15.92
N ARG A 13 -7.58 27.10 -15.33
CA ARG A 13 -6.66 26.13 -14.71
C ARG A 13 -7.32 25.36 -13.58
N ILE A 14 -7.97 26.07 -12.66
CA ILE A 14 -8.66 25.47 -11.52
C ILE A 14 -9.77 24.51 -11.97
N ASN A 15 -10.59 24.93 -12.92
CA ASN A 15 -11.67 24.11 -13.47
C ASN A 15 -11.12 22.85 -14.15
N ALA A 16 -9.99 22.96 -14.84
CA ALA A 16 -9.32 21.80 -15.48
C ALA A 16 -8.81 20.74 -14.49
N LEU A 17 -8.63 21.09 -13.20
CA LEU A 17 -8.30 20.10 -12.17
C LEU A 17 -9.45 19.12 -11.90
N ALA A 18 -10.65 19.44 -12.33
CA ALA A 18 -11.85 18.61 -12.20
C ALA A 18 -12.03 18.07 -10.78
N VAL A 19 -11.91 18.96 -9.78
CA VAL A 19 -12.17 18.59 -8.38
C VAL A 19 -13.67 18.39 -8.21
N PRO A 20 -14.15 17.21 -7.76
CA PRO A 20 -15.58 16.98 -7.60
C PRO A 20 -16.23 17.97 -6.61
N PRO A 21 -17.44 18.48 -6.91
CA PRO A 21 -18.15 19.42 -6.02
C PRO A 21 -18.41 18.86 -4.62
N ALA A 22 -18.55 17.55 -4.50
CA ALA A 22 -18.77 16.86 -3.23
C ALA A 22 -17.52 16.81 -2.31
N TYR A 23 -16.36 17.32 -2.77
CA TYR A 23 -15.17 17.34 -1.93
C TYR A 23 -15.22 18.52 -0.93
N ILE A 24 -14.78 18.25 0.30
CA ILE A 24 -14.67 19.24 1.37
C ILE A 24 -13.19 19.50 1.70
N GLY A 25 -12.91 20.67 2.31
CA GLY A 25 -11.54 21.04 2.68
C GLY A 25 -10.59 21.08 1.48
N VAL A 26 -11.07 21.60 0.34
CA VAL A 26 -10.30 21.67 -0.89
C VAL A 26 -9.20 22.69 -0.77
N TRP A 27 -7.97 22.27 -1.05
CA TRP A 27 -6.81 23.14 -1.23
C TRP A 27 -6.35 23.06 -2.69
N ILE A 28 -6.01 24.22 -3.27
CA ILE A 28 -5.50 24.32 -4.64
C ILE A 28 -4.14 25.03 -4.58
N CYS A 29 -3.16 24.48 -5.28
CA CYS A 29 -1.83 25.06 -5.37
C CYS A 29 -1.86 26.37 -6.16
N ALA A 30 -1.26 27.42 -5.60
CA ALA A 30 -1.11 28.69 -6.30
C ALA A 30 -0.10 28.64 -7.45
N ASP A 31 0.92 27.76 -7.36
CA ASP A 31 1.88 27.56 -8.45
C ASP A 31 1.35 26.55 -9.47
N PRO A 32 1.10 26.97 -10.73
CA PRO A 32 0.64 26.09 -11.78
C PRO A 32 1.67 24.97 -12.14
N ARG A 33 2.93 25.13 -11.75
CA ARG A 33 4.00 24.13 -11.96
C ARG A 33 4.20 23.20 -10.78
N GLY A 34 3.52 23.41 -9.67
CA GLY A 34 3.59 22.55 -8.50
C GLY A 34 3.21 21.10 -8.83
N HIS A 35 3.96 20.11 -8.36
CA HIS A 35 3.67 18.70 -8.63
C HIS A 35 2.32 18.25 -8.06
N LEU A 36 1.91 18.79 -6.92
CA LEU A 36 0.60 18.59 -6.30
C LEU A 36 -0.25 19.85 -6.57
N GLN A 37 -1.29 19.68 -7.37
CA GLN A 37 -2.12 20.79 -7.83
C GLN A 37 -3.36 21.02 -6.96
N ALA A 38 -3.97 19.95 -6.42
CA ALA A 38 -5.05 20.09 -5.46
C ALA A 38 -5.15 18.90 -4.51
N THR A 39 -5.73 19.13 -3.34
CA THR A 39 -6.18 18.10 -2.41
C THR A 39 -7.60 18.41 -1.96
N GLY A 40 -8.33 17.38 -1.51
CA GLY A 40 -9.65 17.52 -0.89
C GLY A 40 -10.05 16.21 -0.22
N ARG A 41 -11.16 16.22 0.50
CA ARG A 41 -11.72 15.01 1.11
C ARG A 41 -13.00 14.62 0.38
N ASP A 42 -13.10 13.34 0.02
CA ASP A 42 -14.31 12.79 -0.58
C ASP A 42 -15.43 12.59 0.48
N ALA A 43 -16.60 12.15 0.04
CA ALA A 43 -17.76 11.90 0.89
C ALA A 43 -17.50 10.84 2.01
N ARG A 44 -16.44 10.04 1.88
CA ARG A 44 -16.00 9.07 2.91
C ARG A 44 -14.88 9.64 3.81
N GLY A 45 -14.61 10.95 3.76
CA GLY A 45 -13.55 11.61 4.52
C GLY A 45 -12.12 11.30 4.05
N ARG A 46 -11.94 10.54 2.96
CA ARG A 46 -10.63 10.14 2.47
C ARG A 46 -9.96 11.28 1.71
N LYS A 47 -8.69 11.57 2.03
CA LYS A 47 -7.90 12.60 1.33
C LYS A 47 -7.61 12.15 -0.10
N GLN A 48 -7.98 12.96 -1.06
CA GLN A 48 -7.78 12.78 -2.50
C GLN A 48 -6.78 13.82 -3.01
N TYR A 49 -6.09 13.50 -4.11
CA TYR A 49 -4.99 14.28 -4.65
C TYR A 49 -5.15 14.47 -6.16
N ARG A 50 -4.83 15.68 -6.64
CA ARG A 50 -4.69 16.01 -8.06
C ARG A 50 -3.25 16.42 -8.33
N TYR A 51 -2.56 15.62 -9.13
CA TYR A 51 -1.18 15.89 -9.51
C TYR A 51 -1.10 16.55 -10.88
N HIS A 52 -0.05 17.34 -11.10
CA HIS A 52 0.29 17.90 -12.40
C HIS A 52 0.53 16.78 -13.42
N THR A 53 0.10 16.96 -14.69
CA THR A 53 0.26 15.96 -15.75
C THR A 53 1.72 15.54 -15.95
N ARG A 54 2.63 16.50 -16.09
CA ARG A 54 4.07 16.21 -16.23
C ARG A 54 4.65 15.44 -15.04
N TRP A 55 4.15 15.68 -13.83
CA TRP A 55 4.58 14.90 -12.67
C TRP A 55 4.21 13.42 -12.80
N ARG A 56 3.02 13.12 -13.33
CA ARG A 56 2.62 11.73 -13.58
C ARG A 56 3.52 11.08 -14.63
N GLU A 57 3.78 11.74 -15.73
CA GLU A 57 4.65 11.26 -16.83
C GLU A 57 6.05 10.93 -16.30
N VAL A 58 6.70 11.85 -15.59
CA VAL A 58 8.03 11.65 -15.01
C VAL A 58 8.04 10.51 -14.00
N ARG A 59 7.04 10.45 -13.14
CA ARG A 59 6.92 9.38 -12.13
C ARG A 59 6.70 8.01 -12.76
N ASP A 60 5.88 7.93 -13.80
CA ASP A 60 5.58 6.66 -14.46
C ASP A 60 6.81 6.19 -15.28
N ALA A 61 7.51 7.08 -15.97
CA ALA A 61 8.77 6.76 -16.63
C ALA A 61 9.83 6.24 -15.63
N SER A 62 10.00 6.91 -14.48
CA SER A 62 10.94 6.47 -13.44
C SER A 62 10.54 5.14 -12.78
N LYS A 63 9.25 4.84 -12.70
CA LYS A 63 8.75 3.56 -12.18
C LYS A 63 9.18 2.38 -13.05
N TYR A 64 9.09 2.51 -14.36
CA TYR A 64 9.47 1.42 -15.28
C TYR A 64 10.98 1.16 -15.28
N SER A 65 11.83 2.19 -15.19
CA SER A 65 13.28 1.99 -15.08
C SER A 65 13.64 1.25 -13.78
N ARG A 66 13.06 1.67 -12.65
CA ARG A 66 13.25 1.03 -11.33
C ARG A 66 12.73 -0.42 -11.29
N LEU A 67 11.66 -0.72 -12.05
CA LEU A 67 11.12 -2.08 -12.12
C LEU A 67 12.14 -3.05 -12.73
N ARG A 68 12.91 -2.63 -13.73
CA ARG A 68 13.99 -3.44 -14.30
C ARG A 68 15.11 -3.71 -13.28
N GLU A 69 15.54 -2.68 -12.55
CA GLU A 69 16.54 -2.81 -11.49
C GLU A 69 16.05 -3.74 -10.37
N PHE A 70 14.81 -3.55 -9.95
CA PHE A 70 14.16 -4.42 -8.97
C PHE A 70 14.13 -5.88 -9.44
N GLY A 71 13.74 -6.14 -10.69
CA GLY A 71 13.73 -7.49 -11.26
C GLY A 71 15.11 -8.16 -11.25
N ARG A 72 16.19 -7.39 -11.50
CA ARG A 72 17.58 -7.88 -11.40
C ARG A 72 18.01 -8.18 -9.95
N ALA A 73 17.52 -7.39 -8.99
CA ALA A 73 17.84 -7.57 -7.58
C ALA A 73 17.06 -8.71 -6.91
N LEU A 74 15.88 -9.05 -7.44
CA LEU A 74 14.94 -9.99 -6.83
C LEU A 74 15.51 -11.39 -6.58
N PRO A 75 16.30 -12.02 -7.48
CA PRO A 75 16.92 -13.32 -7.22
C PRO A 75 17.87 -13.30 -6.02
N LYS A 76 18.65 -12.24 -5.88
CA LYS A 76 19.57 -12.05 -4.74
C LYS A 76 18.78 -11.88 -3.43
N LEU A 77 17.71 -11.09 -3.47
CA LEU A 77 16.81 -10.90 -2.32
C LEU A 77 16.20 -12.24 -1.89
N ARG A 78 15.63 -13.01 -2.82
CA ARG A 78 15.05 -14.34 -2.51
C ARG A 78 16.06 -15.29 -1.87
N LYS A 79 17.29 -15.33 -2.37
CA LYS A 79 18.37 -16.12 -1.75
C LYS A 79 18.67 -15.69 -0.32
N GLN A 80 18.70 -14.39 -0.03
CA GLN A 80 18.88 -13.86 1.32
C GLN A 80 17.71 -14.20 2.25
N LEU A 81 16.48 -14.13 1.76
CA LEU A 81 15.28 -14.50 2.52
C LEU A 81 15.31 -15.99 2.88
N GLU A 82 15.66 -16.86 1.96
CA GLU A 82 15.82 -18.31 2.20
C GLU A 82 16.84 -18.58 3.31
N ALA A 83 17.99 -17.93 3.26
CA ALA A 83 19.02 -18.08 4.29
C ALA A 83 18.52 -17.64 5.68
N ARG A 84 17.79 -16.51 5.76
CA ARG A 84 17.22 -16.02 7.04
C ARG A 84 16.09 -16.92 7.56
N LEU A 85 15.25 -17.44 6.67
CA LEU A 85 14.23 -18.40 7.05
C LEU A 85 14.81 -19.71 7.59
N ALA A 86 16.00 -20.13 7.12
CA ALA A 86 16.68 -21.33 7.57
C ALA A 86 17.38 -21.18 8.93
N THR A 87 17.62 -19.96 9.44
CA THR A 87 18.31 -19.76 10.74
C THR A 87 17.51 -20.42 11.88
N PRO A 88 18.17 -21.00 12.90
CA PRO A 88 17.45 -21.55 14.04
C PRO A 88 16.76 -20.48 14.88
N GLY A 89 15.80 -20.87 15.71
CA GLY A 89 15.09 -19.99 16.64
C GLY A 89 13.96 -19.17 15.98
N PHE A 90 13.48 -18.17 16.74
CA PHE A 90 12.41 -17.25 16.36
C PHE A 90 12.88 -15.81 16.58
N SER A 91 13.54 -15.26 15.59
CA SER A 91 14.13 -13.92 15.64
C SER A 91 13.31 -12.91 14.85
N ARG A 92 13.51 -11.62 15.15
CA ARG A 92 12.94 -10.52 14.37
C ARG A 92 13.27 -10.64 12.87
N ASP A 93 14.51 -10.99 12.54
CA ASP A 93 14.96 -11.13 11.15
C ASP A 93 14.21 -12.26 10.42
N LYS A 94 13.96 -13.38 11.11
CA LYS A 94 13.16 -14.47 10.56
C LYS A 94 11.72 -14.06 10.31
N VAL A 95 11.10 -13.33 11.22
CA VAL A 95 9.74 -12.79 11.04
C VAL A 95 9.70 -11.80 9.87
N MET A 96 10.68 -10.90 9.76
CA MET A 96 10.78 -9.97 8.64
C MET A 96 10.96 -10.71 7.30
N ALA A 97 11.81 -11.74 7.27
CA ALA A 97 11.97 -12.58 6.07
C ALA A 97 10.67 -13.28 5.70
N THR A 98 9.92 -13.77 6.69
CA THR A 98 8.59 -14.37 6.47
C THR A 98 7.61 -13.37 5.84
N VAL A 99 7.53 -12.14 6.38
CA VAL A 99 6.67 -11.09 5.85
C VAL A 99 7.03 -10.77 4.40
N ILE A 100 8.32 -10.60 4.09
CA ILE A 100 8.76 -10.26 2.73
C ILE A 100 8.50 -11.43 1.76
N THR A 101 8.73 -12.67 2.19
CA THR A 101 8.45 -13.86 1.38
C THR A 101 6.95 -13.99 1.10
N LEU A 102 6.10 -13.71 2.08
CA LEU A 102 4.64 -13.70 1.88
C LEU A 102 4.20 -12.57 0.95
N LEU A 103 4.80 -11.37 1.03
CA LEU A 103 4.52 -10.28 0.09
C LEU A 103 4.87 -10.69 -1.35
N ASP A 104 6.02 -11.34 -1.56
CA ASP A 104 6.46 -11.82 -2.87
C ASP A 104 5.55 -12.93 -3.41
N ALA A 105 5.14 -13.87 -2.56
CA ALA A 105 4.33 -15.01 -2.96
C ALA A 105 2.84 -14.68 -3.16
N THR A 106 2.29 -13.73 -2.41
CA THR A 106 0.84 -13.47 -2.37
C THR A 106 0.42 -12.18 -3.05
N LEU A 107 1.34 -11.26 -3.28
CA LEU A 107 1.09 -9.90 -3.75
C LEU A 107 0.11 -9.10 -2.86
N ILE A 108 -0.11 -9.57 -1.63
CA ILE A 108 -0.87 -8.82 -0.61
C ILE A 108 -0.15 -7.49 -0.36
N ARG A 109 -0.91 -6.40 -0.26
CA ARG A 109 -0.35 -5.09 0.08
C ARG A 109 0.24 -5.10 1.49
N VAL A 110 1.29 -4.33 1.73
CA VAL A 110 1.94 -4.24 3.04
C VAL A 110 0.93 -3.95 4.16
N GLY A 111 0.10 -2.95 4.01
CA GLY A 111 -0.85 -2.49 5.02
C GLY A 111 -0.46 -1.12 5.58
N ASN A 112 -1.43 -0.48 6.24
CA ASN A 112 -1.26 0.80 6.91
C ASN A 112 -2.19 0.85 8.11
N THR A 113 -1.65 1.15 9.29
CA THR A 113 -2.37 1.13 10.56
C THR A 113 -3.53 2.12 10.60
N GLN A 114 -3.34 3.31 10.01
CA GLN A 114 -4.40 4.31 9.96
C GLN A 114 -5.58 3.83 9.10
N TYR A 115 -5.30 3.25 7.92
CA TYR A 115 -6.36 2.68 7.07
C TYR A 115 -7.06 1.48 7.71
N ALA A 116 -6.34 0.68 8.49
CA ALA A 116 -6.94 -0.43 9.22
C ALA A 116 -7.93 0.05 10.30
N LYS A 117 -7.61 1.17 10.97
CA LYS A 117 -8.48 1.82 11.96
C LYS A 117 -9.70 2.48 11.31
N ASP A 118 -9.47 3.34 10.31
CA ASP A 118 -10.50 4.22 9.75
C ASP A 118 -11.45 3.50 8.80
N ASN A 119 -10.94 2.54 8.02
CA ASN A 119 -11.69 1.92 6.93
C ASN A 119 -11.86 0.41 7.08
N ARG A 120 -11.35 -0.20 8.15
CA ARG A 120 -11.31 -1.66 8.33
C ARG A 120 -10.72 -2.38 7.11
N SER A 121 -9.73 -1.73 6.46
CA SER A 121 -9.00 -2.25 5.29
C SER A 121 -7.60 -2.65 5.69
N TYR A 122 -7.27 -3.92 5.49
CA TYR A 122 -6.04 -4.54 5.98
C TYR A 122 -5.06 -4.81 4.85
N GLY A 123 -3.82 -4.99 5.21
CA GLY A 123 -2.74 -5.54 4.41
C GLY A 123 -1.89 -6.43 5.30
N LEU A 124 -0.88 -7.10 4.76
CA LEU A 124 -0.17 -8.19 5.42
C LEU A 124 0.32 -7.84 6.84
N THR A 125 0.91 -6.65 7.04
CA THR A 125 1.44 -6.22 8.35
C THR A 125 0.39 -5.68 9.32
N THR A 126 -0.86 -5.60 8.90
CA THR A 126 -1.99 -5.13 9.72
C THR A 126 -3.08 -6.19 9.86
N LEU A 127 -2.83 -7.41 9.37
CA LEU A 127 -3.72 -8.55 9.61
C LEU A 127 -3.81 -8.84 11.11
N ARG A 128 -4.95 -9.37 11.51
CA ARG A 128 -5.21 -9.84 12.87
C ARG A 128 -5.32 -11.36 12.87
N SER A 129 -5.18 -12.00 14.02
CA SER A 129 -5.27 -13.47 14.15
C SER A 129 -6.50 -14.06 13.46
N ARG A 130 -7.67 -13.40 13.58
CA ARG A 130 -8.93 -13.83 12.91
C ARG A 130 -8.89 -13.83 11.37
N HIS A 131 -7.87 -13.20 10.77
CA HIS A 131 -7.71 -13.14 9.31
C HIS A 131 -6.79 -14.24 8.77
N VAL A 132 -6.23 -15.07 9.66
CA VAL A 132 -5.21 -16.06 9.31
C VAL A 132 -5.58 -17.40 9.92
N GLU A 133 -5.64 -18.43 9.10
CA GLU A 133 -5.82 -19.82 9.51
C GLU A 133 -4.60 -20.62 9.07
N VAL A 134 -4.05 -21.43 9.96
CA VAL A 134 -2.93 -22.34 9.65
C VAL A 134 -3.36 -23.77 9.89
N SER A 135 -3.36 -24.59 8.83
CA SER A 135 -3.68 -26.01 8.86
C SER A 135 -2.57 -26.81 8.17
N GLY A 136 -1.83 -27.60 8.94
CA GLY A 136 -0.66 -28.34 8.47
C GLY A 136 0.38 -27.41 7.85
N SER A 137 0.64 -27.54 6.54
CA SER A 137 1.54 -26.70 5.76
C SER A 137 0.83 -25.56 5.02
N THR A 138 -0.47 -25.40 5.20
CA THR A 138 -1.26 -24.42 4.47
C THR A 138 -1.60 -23.23 5.39
N ILE A 139 -1.36 -22.04 4.87
CA ILE A 139 -1.74 -20.77 5.48
C ILE A 139 -2.85 -20.17 4.61
N LYS A 140 -3.99 -19.87 5.21
CA LYS A 140 -5.10 -19.19 4.54
C LYS A 140 -5.23 -17.78 5.11
N PHE A 141 -5.36 -16.81 4.23
CA PHE A 141 -5.63 -15.42 4.55
C PHE A 141 -7.03 -15.06 4.06
N GLN A 142 -7.86 -14.52 4.95
CA GLN A 142 -9.18 -14.02 4.62
C GLN A 142 -9.39 -12.65 5.28
N PHE A 143 -9.46 -11.60 4.45
CA PHE A 143 -9.53 -10.24 4.96
C PHE A 143 -10.08 -9.28 3.92
N ARG A 144 -10.58 -8.15 4.40
CA ARG A 144 -11.00 -7.02 3.58
C ARG A 144 -9.82 -6.09 3.30
N GLY A 145 -9.45 -5.96 2.03
CA GLY A 145 -8.33 -5.13 1.56
C GLY A 145 -8.75 -3.74 1.09
N LYS A 146 -7.85 -3.11 0.33
CA LYS A 146 -8.08 -1.76 -0.22
C LYS A 146 -9.37 -1.70 -1.05
N SER A 147 -10.10 -0.60 -0.92
CA SER A 147 -11.38 -0.36 -1.59
C SER A 147 -12.51 -1.32 -1.20
N GLY A 148 -12.35 -2.05 -0.08
CA GLY A 148 -13.35 -2.97 0.42
C GLY A 148 -13.38 -4.33 -0.27
N VAL A 149 -12.37 -4.64 -1.08
CA VAL A 149 -12.27 -5.93 -1.77
C VAL A 149 -11.95 -7.03 -0.77
N GLU A 150 -12.73 -8.10 -0.78
CA GLU A 150 -12.45 -9.31 0.02
C GLU A 150 -11.38 -10.15 -0.66
N HIS A 151 -10.40 -10.56 0.13
CA HIS A 151 -9.29 -11.40 -0.29
C HIS A 151 -9.38 -12.76 0.38
N GLN A 152 -9.24 -13.82 -0.41
CA GLN A 152 -9.02 -15.19 0.05
C GLN A 152 -7.79 -15.72 -0.66
N ILE A 153 -6.72 -15.95 0.08
CA ILE A 153 -5.42 -16.34 -0.47
C ILE A 153 -4.88 -17.50 0.35
N SER A 154 -4.35 -18.53 -0.32
CA SER A 154 -3.74 -19.67 0.33
C SER A 154 -2.30 -19.84 -0.11
N VAL A 155 -1.41 -20.12 0.83
CA VAL A 155 0.00 -20.43 0.60
C VAL A 155 0.29 -21.78 1.23
N LYS A 156 0.94 -22.67 0.48
CA LYS A 156 1.37 -24.00 0.98
C LYS A 156 2.88 -24.00 1.16
N ASP A 157 3.30 -23.81 2.39
CA ASP A 157 4.71 -23.86 2.79
C ASP A 157 4.80 -24.25 4.28
N ARG A 158 5.43 -25.39 4.57
CA ARG A 158 5.51 -25.94 5.93
C ARG A 158 6.32 -25.03 6.87
N ARG A 159 7.38 -24.42 6.37
CA ARG A 159 8.28 -23.56 7.16
C ARG A 159 7.58 -22.25 7.51
N LEU A 160 6.98 -21.59 6.52
CA LEU A 160 6.20 -20.35 6.75
C LEU A 160 5.01 -20.61 7.68
N ALA A 161 4.29 -21.73 7.49
CA ALA A 161 3.19 -22.11 8.36
C ALA A 161 3.61 -22.27 9.81
N GLY A 162 4.76 -22.90 10.08
CA GLY A 162 5.33 -23.02 11.42
C GLY A 162 5.69 -21.67 12.06
N ILE A 163 6.24 -20.75 11.28
CA ILE A 163 6.59 -19.40 11.77
C ILE A 163 5.32 -18.59 12.05
N ILE A 164 4.36 -18.60 11.14
CA ILE A 164 3.08 -17.87 11.32
C ILE A 164 2.30 -18.41 12.53
N LYS A 165 2.26 -19.72 12.73
CA LYS A 165 1.64 -20.32 13.92
C LYS A 165 2.22 -19.75 15.21
N ARG A 166 3.55 -19.65 15.30
CA ARG A 166 4.24 -19.01 16.43
C ARG A 166 3.92 -17.51 16.56
N CYS A 167 3.77 -16.79 15.43
CA CYS A 167 3.34 -15.38 15.48
C CYS A 167 1.92 -15.23 16.05
N LEU A 168 1.02 -16.17 15.76
CA LEU A 168 -0.36 -16.16 16.26
C LEU A 168 -0.46 -16.48 17.78
N GLU A 169 0.59 -17.07 18.35
CA GLU A 169 0.69 -17.39 19.79
C GLU A 169 1.20 -16.18 20.61
N ILE A 170 1.65 -15.11 19.96
CA ILE A 170 2.07 -13.86 20.64
C ILE A 170 0.82 -13.10 21.08
N PRO A 171 0.69 -12.74 22.36
CA PRO A 171 -0.46 -12.01 22.90
C PRO A 171 -0.63 -10.60 22.31
#